data_f8471b725b62c77d5ae89f00d2b1df3f
#
_entry.id   f8471b725b62c77d5ae89f00d2b1df3f
#
_cell.length_a   1.000
_cell.length_b   1.000
_cell.length_c   1.000
_cell.angle_alpha   90.00
_cell.angle_beta   90.00
_cell.angle_gamma   90.00
#
_symmetry.space_group_name_H-M   'P 1'
#
loop_
_entity.id
_entity.type
_entity.pdbx_description
1 polymer ?
#
loop_
_entity_poly.entity_id
_entity_poly.type
_entity_poly.pdbx_seq_one_letter_code
_entity_poly.pdbx_strand_id
1 'polypeptide(L)'
;MKYATEIQRRRSFAIISHPDAGKTTLTEKFLLFGGAIQTAGAVKSNKIKKHATSDFMEIERQRGISVATSVMTFEYKKILINLLDTPGHKDFAEDTYRTLTAVDSVILVVDSVNGVEAQTRRLMEVCRMRDTPVIVFINKMDRDGKSRFDLLEEIEKELSIHLHPMTWPINSGKEFKGVYNLHDKNLRLFTANTKGADDEVVSISNLNDAVVNELLGEKDADQLREDVELVDGVHGVLNADDYLAAKVAPVFFGSAINNFGVKEMLDTFIRIAPTPRSRETSTRNLDVYEDKMTGFVFKIHANLDLKHRDRIAFLRICSGKFERNKYYHHVRLDKDIRFSNPYSFMARDKSIIDDAYAGDVVGLFDTGNFKIGDTLTEGEDFYFTGIPSFSPEIFKEVLNKDPMKTKQLEKGLLQLTDEGVAQLFTQHGGNKKIIGCVGELQFEVIQYRLLHEYGASVVFNNLPFYKACWLSSKDPKKLEEFSRFKQMNIGADKDGHMIYLAQSEWYLNTEKTNNPDIEFHFTSEIHKETV
;
A
#
# COMPACT_ATOMS: atom_id res chain seq x y z
N MET A 1 28.57 1.12 12.93
CA MET A 1 27.25 0.65 12.40
C MET A 1 27.51 -0.57 11.55
N LYS A 2 27.21 -1.76 12.10
CA LYS A 2 27.61 -3.07 11.54
C LYS A 2 27.01 -3.36 10.16
N TYR A 3 25.77 -2.92 9.92
CA TYR A 3 25.03 -3.24 8.69
C TYR A 3 24.75 -2.02 7.81
N ALA A 4 25.43 -0.89 8.03
CA ALA A 4 25.13 0.38 7.36
C ALA A 4 25.13 0.28 5.82
N THR A 5 26.13 -0.40 5.23
CA THR A 5 26.23 -0.57 3.76
C THR A 5 25.03 -1.32 3.19
N GLU A 6 24.58 -2.39 3.87
CA GLU A 6 23.42 -3.15 3.42
C GLU A 6 22.13 -2.35 3.58
N ILE A 7 21.95 -1.61 4.67
CA ILE A 7 20.80 -0.74 4.89
C ILE A 7 20.73 0.36 3.83
N GLN A 8 21.86 1.01 3.52
CA GLN A 8 21.93 2.08 2.52
C GLN A 8 21.62 1.62 1.08
N ARG A 9 21.80 0.35 0.76
CA ARG A 9 21.43 -0.23 -0.53
C ARG A 9 19.93 -0.48 -0.69
N ARG A 10 19.12 -0.31 0.35
CA ARG A 10 17.70 -0.67 0.33
C ARG A 10 16.82 0.53 0.10
N ARG A 11 15.79 0.32 -0.70
CA ARG A 11 14.69 1.26 -0.91
C ARG A 11 13.38 0.49 -0.81
N SER A 12 12.41 1.03 -0.09
CA SER A 12 11.07 0.48 -0.04
C SER A 12 10.05 1.53 -0.41
N PHE A 13 9.16 1.18 -1.30
CA PHE A 13 8.07 2.07 -1.69
C PHE A 13 6.78 1.32 -2.01
N ALA A 14 5.66 2.01 -1.79
CA ALA A 14 4.36 1.58 -2.27
C ALA A 14 3.97 2.38 -3.51
N ILE A 15 3.25 1.73 -4.43
CA ILE A 15 2.59 2.44 -5.53
C ILE A 15 1.12 2.59 -5.17
N ILE A 16 0.66 3.84 -5.17
CA ILE A 16 -0.74 4.20 -4.87
C ILE A 16 -1.36 4.98 -6.03
N SER A 17 -2.65 4.81 -6.23
CA SER A 17 -3.39 5.56 -7.26
C SER A 17 -4.89 5.40 -7.07
N HIS A 18 -5.65 6.23 -7.79
CA HIS A 18 -7.04 5.91 -8.12
C HIS A 18 -7.10 4.67 -9.04
N PRO A 19 -8.19 3.87 -9.02
CA PRO A 19 -8.38 2.79 -9.99
C PRO A 19 -8.19 3.28 -11.44
N ASP A 20 -7.66 2.43 -12.29
CA ASP A 20 -7.39 2.70 -13.71
C ASP A 20 -6.37 3.81 -14.03
N ALA A 21 -5.74 4.47 -13.07
CA ALA A 21 -4.67 5.45 -13.34
C ALA A 21 -3.40 4.83 -13.98
N GLY A 22 -3.29 3.50 -13.99
CA GLY A 22 -2.19 2.75 -14.62
C GLY A 22 -1.14 2.22 -13.67
N LYS A 23 -1.49 2.09 -12.38
CA LYS A 23 -0.62 1.56 -11.32
C LYS A 23 0.01 0.21 -11.68
N THR A 24 -0.81 -0.79 -11.98
CA THR A 24 -0.35 -2.15 -12.34
C THR A 24 0.55 -2.14 -13.58
N THR A 25 0.24 -1.29 -14.56
CA THR A 25 1.11 -1.12 -15.74
C THR A 25 2.47 -0.55 -15.34
N LEU A 26 2.51 0.45 -14.47
CA LEU A 26 3.77 1.03 -13.99
C LEU A 26 4.59 0.02 -13.17
N THR A 27 3.94 -0.76 -12.31
CA THR A 27 4.55 -1.86 -11.55
C THR A 27 5.25 -2.86 -12.48
N GLU A 28 4.57 -3.33 -13.53
CA GLU A 28 5.14 -4.26 -14.53
C GLU A 28 6.35 -3.64 -15.26
N LYS A 29 6.34 -2.33 -15.50
CA LYS A 29 7.48 -1.65 -16.13
C LYS A 29 8.68 -1.54 -15.21
N PHE A 30 8.49 -1.30 -13.92
CA PHE A 30 9.60 -1.33 -12.96
C PHE A 30 10.25 -2.71 -12.88
N LEU A 31 9.45 -3.77 -12.86
CA LEU A 31 9.96 -5.14 -12.88
C LEU A 31 10.71 -5.46 -14.18
N LEU A 32 10.23 -4.94 -15.31
CA LEU A 32 10.90 -5.09 -16.61
C LEU A 32 12.25 -4.37 -16.63
N PHE A 33 12.31 -3.11 -16.21
CA PHE A 33 13.56 -2.35 -16.16
C PHE A 33 14.53 -2.88 -15.10
N GLY A 34 14.02 -3.44 -14.02
CA GLY A 34 14.81 -4.17 -13.02
C GLY A 34 15.29 -5.55 -13.47
N GLY A 35 14.92 -6.01 -14.68
CA GLY A 35 15.27 -7.32 -15.20
C GLY A 35 14.61 -8.49 -14.46
N ALA A 36 13.65 -8.21 -13.60
CA ALA A 36 12.95 -9.21 -12.81
C ALA A 36 11.92 -10.00 -13.63
N ILE A 37 11.41 -9.43 -14.71
CA ILE A 37 10.56 -10.09 -15.71
C ILE A 37 11.08 -9.81 -17.12
N GLN A 38 10.87 -10.75 -18.04
CA GLN A 38 11.34 -10.62 -19.43
C GLN A 38 10.37 -9.84 -20.33
N THR A 39 9.08 -9.86 -19.99
CA THR A 39 8.03 -9.14 -20.74
C THR A 39 6.95 -8.68 -19.80
N ALA A 40 6.59 -7.40 -19.85
CA ALA A 40 5.47 -6.87 -19.09
C ALA A 40 4.13 -7.43 -19.60
N GLY A 41 3.20 -7.73 -18.69
CA GLY A 41 1.83 -8.10 -19.01
C GLY A 41 1.05 -6.87 -19.53
N ALA A 42 0.34 -7.01 -20.65
CA ALA A 42 -0.55 -5.96 -21.14
C ALA A 42 -1.90 -6.03 -20.42
N VAL A 43 -2.21 -5.05 -19.61
CA VAL A 43 -3.49 -4.95 -18.86
C VAL A 43 -4.70 -4.69 -19.79
N LYS A 44 -4.48 -4.30 -21.03
CA LYS A 44 -5.53 -4.03 -22.03
C LYS A 44 -5.28 -4.74 -23.35
N SER A 45 -5.67 -6.00 -23.43
CA SER A 45 -6.11 -6.57 -24.69
C SER A 45 -6.78 -7.91 -24.38
N ASN A 46 -8.05 -8.04 -24.70
CA ASN A 46 -8.81 -9.30 -24.70
C ASN A 46 -8.21 -10.39 -25.62
N LYS A 47 -7.05 -10.15 -26.21
CA LYS A 47 -6.34 -11.06 -27.14
C LYS A 47 -5.03 -11.66 -26.60
N ILE A 48 -4.50 -11.17 -25.48
CA ILE A 48 -3.26 -11.73 -24.89
C ILE A 48 -3.59 -12.24 -23.51
N LYS A 49 -3.57 -13.56 -23.31
CA LYS A 49 -3.84 -14.27 -22.04
C LYS A 49 -2.72 -14.14 -20.98
N LYS A 50 -1.94 -13.06 -20.95
CA LYS A 50 -0.91 -12.85 -19.95
C LYS A 50 -1.40 -11.80 -18.96
N HIS A 51 -1.76 -12.25 -17.77
CA HIS A 51 -2.15 -11.39 -16.65
C HIS A 51 -0.91 -10.69 -16.05
N ALA A 52 -1.13 -9.58 -15.36
CA ALA A 52 -0.06 -8.88 -14.66
C ALA A 52 0.57 -9.77 -13.58
N THR A 53 1.88 -9.61 -13.34
CA THR A 53 2.61 -10.38 -12.32
C THR A 53 2.10 -10.06 -10.92
N SER A 54 1.67 -8.82 -10.67
CA SER A 54 1.10 -8.36 -9.40
C SER A 54 -0.26 -9.00 -9.08
N ASP A 55 -1.08 -9.34 -10.09
CA ASP A 55 -2.42 -9.90 -9.90
C ASP A 55 -2.34 -11.43 -9.78
N PHE A 56 -2.08 -11.91 -8.58
CA PHE A 56 -1.84 -13.34 -8.34
C PHE A 56 -3.09 -14.13 -7.95
N MET A 57 -4.16 -13.48 -7.45
CA MET A 57 -5.42 -14.15 -7.11
C MET A 57 -6.30 -14.35 -8.35
N GLU A 58 -7.03 -15.48 -8.39
CA GLU A 58 -7.94 -15.77 -9.49
C GLU A 58 -9.08 -14.73 -9.60
N ILE A 59 -9.59 -14.25 -8.48
CA ILE A 59 -10.63 -13.22 -8.45
C ILE A 59 -10.13 -11.87 -8.99
N GLU A 60 -8.85 -11.52 -8.75
CA GLU A 60 -8.23 -10.32 -9.32
C GLU A 60 -8.19 -10.39 -10.85
N ARG A 61 -7.82 -11.56 -11.38
CA ARG A 61 -7.76 -11.80 -12.83
C ARG A 61 -9.13 -11.78 -13.49
N GLN A 62 -10.14 -12.33 -12.81
CA GLN A 62 -11.51 -12.36 -13.31
C GLN A 62 -12.16 -10.97 -13.32
N ARG A 63 -11.88 -10.15 -12.30
CA ARG A 63 -12.44 -8.81 -12.13
C ARG A 63 -11.58 -7.71 -12.77
N GLY A 64 -10.30 -7.97 -13.03
CA GLY A 64 -9.35 -7.00 -13.58
C GLY A 64 -8.98 -5.90 -12.58
N ILE A 65 -9.06 -6.19 -11.28
CA ILE A 65 -8.72 -5.25 -10.18
C ILE A 65 -7.84 -5.96 -9.16
N SER A 66 -6.85 -5.26 -8.63
CA SER A 66 -6.04 -5.76 -7.51
C SER A 66 -6.84 -5.67 -6.20
N VAL A 67 -6.89 -6.77 -5.46
CA VAL A 67 -7.64 -6.94 -4.21
C VAL A 67 -6.72 -6.89 -2.99
N ALA A 68 -5.49 -7.39 -3.14
CA ALA A 68 -4.50 -7.47 -2.08
C ALA A 68 -3.17 -6.88 -2.52
N THR A 69 -2.41 -6.32 -1.57
CA THR A 69 -1.05 -5.84 -1.83
C THR A 69 -0.14 -6.99 -2.26
N SER A 70 0.59 -6.81 -3.34
CA SER A 70 1.67 -7.69 -3.79
C SER A 70 3.02 -7.16 -3.34
N VAL A 71 3.86 -8.02 -2.80
CA VAL A 71 5.24 -7.70 -2.42
C VAL A 71 6.20 -8.23 -3.47
N MET A 72 7.09 -7.37 -3.96
CA MET A 72 8.06 -7.71 -5.01
C MET A 72 9.41 -7.12 -4.66
N THR A 73 10.43 -7.97 -4.69
CA THR A 73 11.82 -7.58 -4.40
C THR A 73 12.67 -7.81 -5.62
N PHE A 74 13.41 -6.78 -6.06
CA PHE A 74 14.32 -6.87 -7.20
C PHE A 74 15.52 -5.93 -7.01
N GLU A 75 16.58 -6.16 -7.76
CA GLU A 75 17.76 -5.30 -7.76
C GLU A 75 17.79 -4.41 -9.01
N TYR A 76 18.07 -3.12 -8.82
CA TYR A 76 18.28 -2.17 -9.89
C TYR A 76 19.51 -1.30 -9.59
N LYS A 77 20.51 -1.34 -10.49
CA LYS A 77 21.79 -0.60 -10.34
C LYS A 77 22.42 -0.77 -8.95
N LYS A 78 22.48 -1.99 -8.43
CA LYS A 78 23.00 -2.38 -7.10
C LYS A 78 22.16 -1.90 -5.91
N ILE A 79 21.02 -1.30 -6.12
CA ILE A 79 20.04 -0.95 -5.08
C ILE A 79 19.00 -2.07 -5.02
N LEU A 80 18.76 -2.61 -3.84
CA LEU A 80 17.71 -3.57 -3.58
C LEU A 80 16.40 -2.82 -3.32
N ILE A 81 15.40 -3.11 -4.15
CA ILE A 81 14.11 -2.43 -4.12
C ILE A 81 13.05 -3.40 -3.61
N ASN A 82 12.33 -2.98 -2.57
CA ASN A 82 11.12 -3.63 -2.09
C ASN A 82 9.92 -2.80 -2.54
N LEU A 83 9.23 -3.28 -3.57
CA LEU A 83 8.05 -2.66 -4.15
C LEU A 83 6.80 -3.33 -3.60
N LEU A 84 5.87 -2.52 -3.08
CA LEU A 84 4.57 -2.96 -2.57
C LEU A 84 3.48 -2.38 -3.48
N ASP A 85 2.90 -3.22 -4.33
CA ASP A 85 1.80 -2.83 -5.24
C ASP A 85 0.46 -2.95 -4.51
N THR A 86 -0.15 -1.81 -4.18
CA THR A 86 -1.35 -1.74 -3.35
C THR A 86 -2.63 -1.84 -4.19
N PRO A 87 -3.77 -2.28 -3.61
CA PRO A 87 -5.06 -2.17 -4.26
C PRO A 87 -5.42 -0.70 -4.56
N GLY A 88 -5.94 -0.42 -5.76
CA GLY A 88 -6.40 0.93 -6.11
C GLY A 88 -7.85 1.22 -5.66
N HIS A 89 -8.66 0.18 -5.45
CA HIS A 89 -10.08 0.35 -5.14
C HIS A 89 -10.31 0.75 -3.68
N LYS A 90 -11.24 1.68 -3.44
CA LYS A 90 -11.56 2.21 -2.11
C LYS A 90 -11.95 1.14 -1.09
N ASP A 91 -12.59 0.06 -1.53
CA ASP A 91 -13.05 -1.03 -0.67
C ASP A 91 -11.89 -1.79 -0.01
N PHE A 92 -10.68 -1.69 -0.57
CA PHE A 92 -9.46 -2.31 -0.05
C PHE A 92 -8.48 -1.27 0.56
N ALA A 93 -8.96 -0.08 0.85
CA ALA A 93 -8.12 1.02 1.37
C ALA A 93 -7.39 0.66 2.67
N GLU A 94 -7.97 -0.17 3.53
CA GLU A 94 -7.36 -0.59 4.79
C GLU A 94 -6.07 -1.40 4.56
N ASP A 95 -6.04 -2.30 3.56
CA ASP A 95 -4.80 -3.01 3.18
C ASP A 95 -3.73 -2.04 2.66
N THR A 96 -4.16 -1.03 1.88
CA THR A 96 -3.26 0.04 1.41
C THR A 96 -2.70 0.83 2.59
N TYR A 97 -3.52 1.25 3.54
CA TYR A 97 -3.07 2.02 4.70
C TYR A 97 -2.07 1.25 5.57
N ARG A 98 -2.32 -0.05 5.80
CA ARG A 98 -1.36 -0.92 6.50
C ARG A 98 -0.06 -1.08 5.72
N THR A 99 -0.14 -1.25 4.41
CA THR A 99 1.03 -1.33 3.53
C THR A 99 1.88 -0.05 3.59
N LEU A 100 1.25 1.13 3.64
CA LEU A 100 1.96 2.41 3.79
C LEU A 100 2.77 2.49 5.10
N THR A 101 2.42 1.71 6.13
CA THR A 101 3.24 1.63 7.35
C THR A 101 4.56 0.89 7.13
N ALA A 102 4.63 0.02 6.15
CA ALA A 102 5.78 -0.84 5.91
C ALA A 102 6.80 -0.26 4.90
N VAL A 103 6.50 0.89 4.30
CA VAL A 103 7.38 1.54 3.32
C VAL A 103 7.99 2.83 3.83
N ASP A 104 9.04 3.30 3.15
CA ASP A 104 9.75 4.54 3.50
C ASP A 104 9.42 5.68 2.53
N SER A 105 8.83 5.39 1.38
CA SER A 105 8.39 6.36 0.38
C SER A 105 7.20 5.82 -0.43
N VAL A 106 6.59 6.70 -1.24
CA VAL A 106 5.41 6.39 -2.05
C VAL A 106 5.58 6.94 -3.46
N ILE A 107 5.12 6.20 -4.45
CA ILE A 107 4.90 6.70 -5.81
C ILE A 107 3.39 6.82 -6.02
N LEU A 108 2.92 8.05 -6.20
CA LEU A 108 1.54 8.38 -6.52
C LEU A 108 1.36 8.48 -8.02
N VAL A 109 0.49 7.66 -8.59
CA VAL A 109 0.16 7.71 -10.01
C VAL A 109 -1.12 8.50 -10.23
N VAL A 110 -1.02 9.55 -11.04
CA VAL A 110 -2.13 10.43 -11.42
C VAL A 110 -2.41 10.29 -12.91
N ASP A 111 -3.67 10.18 -13.29
CA ASP A 111 -4.10 10.13 -14.68
C ASP A 111 -4.12 11.55 -15.27
N SER A 112 -3.40 11.81 -16.37
CA SER A 112 -3.34 13.15 -17.02
C SER A 112 -4.70 13.62 -17.54
N VAL A 113 -5.63 12.71 -17.80
CA VAL A 113 -6.99 13.03 -18.30
C VAL A 113 -7.91 13.41 -17.16
N ASN A 114 -7.92 12.60 -16.08
CA ASN A 114 -8.85 12.77 -14.97
C ASN A 114 -8.32 13.74 -13.89
N GLY A 115 -6.99 13.80 -13.69
CA GLY A 115 -6.38 14.58 -12.63
C GLY A 115 -6.54 13.95 -11.25
N VAL A 116 -6.81 14.77 -10.24
CA VAL A 116 -6.96 14.31 -8.84
C VAL A 116 -8.35 13.76 -8.58
N GLU A 117 -8.43 12.50 -8.22
CA GLU A 117 -9.67 11.79 -7.95
C GLU A 117 -9.84 11.49 -6.45
N ALA A 118 -11.04 11.09 -6.02
CA ALA A 118 -11.39 10.96 -4.60
C ALA A 118 -10.46 10.02 -3.81
N GLN A 119 -10.05 8.90 -4.41
CA GLN A 119 -9.14 7.96 -3.75
C GLN A 119 -7.72 8.54 -3.62
N THR A 120 -7.27 9.31 -4.60
CA THR A 120 -5.98 10.01 -4.56
C THR A 120 -5.88 10.94 -3.34
N ARG A 121 -6.94 11.72 -3.05
CA ARG A 121 -7.00 12.61 -1.87
C ARG A 121 -6.86 11.84 -0.57
N ARG A 122 -7.64 10.77 -0.41
CA ARG A 122 -7.63 9.93 0.81
C ARG A 122 -6.26 9.29 1.05
N LEU A 123 -5.64 8.75 0.01
CA LEU A 123 -4.32 8.12 0.11
C LEU A 123 -3.23 9.15 0.46
N MET A 124 -3.30 10.33 -0.13
CA MET A 124 -2.36 11.40 0.17
C MET A 124 -2.51 11.94 1.59
N GLU A 125 -3.73 11.97 2.13
CA GLU A 125 -3.96 12.32 3.54
C GLU A 125 -3.23 11.37 4.48
N VAL A 126 -3.26 10.07 4.23
CA VAL A 126 -2.52 9.07 5.01
C VAL A 126 -1.00 9.27 4.88
N CYS A 127 -0.50 9.59 3.68
CA CYS A 127 0.93 9.89 3.49
C CYS A 127 1.35 11.11 4.31
N ARG A 128 0.54 12.17 4.35
CA ARG A 128 0.81 13.38 5.16
C ARG A 128 0.81 13.11 6.65
N MET A 129 -0.15 12.33 7.16
CA MET A 129 -0.21 11.95 8.59
C MET A 129 1.07 11.24 9.07
N ARG A 130 1.85 10.70 8.15
CA ARG A 130 3.05 9.91 8.43
C ARG A 130 4.35 10.55 7.95
N ASP A 131 4.28 11.77 7.43
CA ASP A 131 5.41 12.46 6.79
C ASP A 131 6.15 11.54 5.80
N THR A 132 5.35 10.80 4.99
CA THR A 132 5.89 9.87 4.00
C THR A 132 6.24 10.63 2.72
N PRO A 133 7.51 10.63 2.27
CA PRO A 133 7.90 11.24 1.02
C PRO A 133 7.17 10.65 -0.18
N VAL A 134 6.64 11.52 -1.05
CA VAL A 134 5.85 11.13 -2.22
C VAL A 134 6.52 11.62 -3.49
N ILE A 135 6.60 10.74 -4.49
CA ILE A 135 6.92 11.10 -5.89
C ILE A 135 5.63 10.98 -6.69
N VAL A 136 5.33 11.96 -7.52
CA VAL A 136 4.15 11.96 -8.39
C VAL A 136 4.55 11.54 -9.81
N PHE A 137 3.84 10.56 -10.37
CA PHE A 137 3.95 10.17 -11.77
C PHE A 137 2.65 10.50 -12.50
N ILE A 138 2.68 11.53 -13.34
CA ILE A 138 1.55 11.90 -14.20
C ILE A 138 1.59 11.01 -15.43
N ASN A 139 0.69 10.04 -15.45
CA ASN A 139 0.62 8.95 -16.43
C ASN A 139 -0.36 9.27 -17.57
N LYS A 140 -0.25 8.51 -18.64
CA LYS A 140 -1.11 8.56 -19.84
C LYS A 140 -0.97 9.85 -20.65
N MET A 141 0.23 10.42 -20.69
CA MET A 141 0.54 11.59 -21.53
C MET A 141 0.33 11.34 -23.04
N ASP A 142 0.19 10.07 -23.45
CA ASP A 142 -0.19 9.64 -24.79
C ASP A 142 -1.68 9.86 -25.12
N ARG A 143 -2.45 10.42 -24.19
CA ARG A 143 -3.87 10.76 -24.35
C ARG A 143 -4.07 12.26 -24.28
N ASP A 144 -5.11 12.73 -24.96
CA ASP A 144 -5.56 14.11 -24.84
C ASP A 144 -6.14 14.31 -23.44
N GLY A 145 -5.50 15.16 -22.64
CA GLY A 145 -5.81 15.39 -21.23
C GLY A 145 -5.81 16.86 -20.85
N LYS A 146 -5.74 17.13 -19.55
CA LYS A 146 -5.63 18.49 -19.00
C LYS A 146 -4.29 19.14 -19.39
N SER A 147 -4.25 20.47 -19.38
CA SER A 147 -3.00 21.21 -19.50
C SER A 147 -2.01 20.80 -18.39
N ARG A 148 -0.73 20.79 -18.72
CA ARG A 148 0.36 20.44 -17.78
C ARG A 148 0.37 21.34 -16.55
N PHE A 149 0.22 22.64 -16.75
CA PHE A 149 0.17 23.63 -15.67
C PHE A 149 -1.09 23.49 -14.83
N ASP A 150 -2.26 23.27 -15.47
CA ASP A 150 -3.52 23.06 -14.73
C ASP A 150 -3.46 21.79 -13.87
N LEU A 151 -2.80 20.73 -14.35
CA LEU A 151 -2.59 19.49 -13.57
C LEU A 151 -1.70 19.74 -12.36
N LEU A 152 -0.61 20.49 -12.49
CA LEU A 152 0.26 20.82 -11.37
C LEU A 152 -0.50 21.66 -10.33
N GLU A 153 -1.21 22.70 -10.76
CA GLU A 153 -2.02 23.55 -9.86
C GLU A 153 -3.11 22.72 -9.15
N GLU A 154 -3.83 21.85 -9.87
CA GLU A 154 -4.84 20.96 -9.30
C GLU A 154 -4.23 20.04 -8.24
N ILE A 155 -3.10 19.39 -8.55
CA ILE A 155 -2.44 18.46 -7.62
C ILE A 155 -1.96 19.20 -6.37
N GLU A 156 -1.32 20.35 -6.50
CA GLU A 156 -0.85 21.15 -5.35
C GLU A 156 -2.01 21.56 -4.44
N LYS A 157 -3.07 22.10 -5.04
CA LYS A 157 -4.24 22.59 -4.32
C LYS A 157 -5.01 21.45 -3.64
N GLU A 158 -5.30 20.38 -4.39
CA GLU A 158 -6.15 19.28 -3.91
C GLU A 158 -5.42 18.36 -2.93
N LEU A 159 -4.10 18.17 -3.11
CA LEU A 159 -3.30 17.30 -2.25
C LEU A 159 -2.50 18.05 -1.18
N SER A 160 -2.54 19.39 -1.19
CA SER A 160 -1.83 20.26 -0.22
C SER A 160 -0.35 19.88 -0.08
N ILE A 161 0.36 19.75 -1.21
CA ILE A 161 1.79 19.47 -1.29
C ILE A 161 2.41 20.30 -2.40
N HIS A 162 3.59 20.87 -2.18
CA HIS A 162 4.31 21.56 -3.24
C HIS A 162 4.89 20.57 -4.22
N LEU A 163 4.80 20.88 -5.50
CA LEU A 163 5.33 20.05 -6.58
C LEU A 163 6.67 20.60 -7.10
N HIS A 164 7.54 19.69 -7.55
CA HIS A 164 8.76 20.04 -8.23
C HIS A 164 8.91 19.20 -9.50
N PRO A 165 8.64 19.74 -10.70
CA PRO A 165 8.82 19.02 -11.94
C PRO A 165 10.28 18.59 -12.15
N MET A 166 10.49 17.29 -12.36
CA MET A 166 11.79 16.69 -12.69
C MET A 166 11.94 16.48 -14.18
N THR A 167 10.83 16.22 -14.87
CA THR A 167 10.75 16.11 -16.31
C THR A 167 9.63 16.99 -16.84
N TRP A 168 9.78 17.49 -18.06
CA TRP A 168 8.74 18.27 -18.74
C TRP A 168 8.34 17.60 -20.05
N PRO A 169 7.05 17.37 -20.30
CA PRO A 169 6.61 16.64 -21.48
C PRO A 169 6.64 17.53 -22.73
N ILE A 170 7.06 16.93 -23.84
CA ILE A 170 7.07 17.55 -25.16
C ILE A 170 5.76 17.16 -25.85
N ASN A 171 4.80 18.08 -25.86
CA ASN A 171 3.44 17.88 -26.29
C ASN A 171 2.64 16.88 -25.41
N SER A 172 1.45 16.52 -25.85
CA SER A 172 0.56 15.56 -25.21
C SER A 172 -0.34 14.87 -26.23
N GLY A 173 -1.05 13.83 -25.82
CA GLY A 173 -1.92 13.08 -26.70
C GLY A 173 -1.15 12.37 -27.81
N LYS A 174 -1.68 12.41 -29.02
CA LYS A 174 -1.06 11.78 -30.19
C LYS A 174 0.26 12.45 -30.62
N GLU A 175 0.48 13.69 -30.21
CA GLU A 175 1.67 14.48 -30.51
C GLU A 175 2.74 14.37 -29.42
N PHE A 176 2.53 13.53 -28.40
CA PHE A 176 3.49 13.31 -27.33
C PHE A 176 4.80 12.71 -27.88
N LYS A 177 5.87 13.52 -27.94
CA LYS A 177 7.16 13.16 -28.52
C LYS A 177 8.17 12.63 -27.52
N GLY A 178 8.07 13.02 -26.26
CA GLY A 178 9.06 12.68 -25.27
C GLY A 178 9.00 13.58 -24.03
N VAL A 179 10.08 13.54 -23.25
CA VAL A 179 10.26 14.40 -22.08
C VAL A 179 11.63 15.08 -22.11
N TYR A 180 11.67 16.31 -21.61
CA TYR A 180 12.90 17.00 -21.26
C TYR A 180 13.18 16.79 -19.77
N ASN A 181 14.36 16.26 -19.43
CA ASN A 181 14.80 16.12 -18.05
C ASN A 181 15.40 17.46 -17.58
N LEU A 182 14.69 18.13 -16.67
CA LEU A 182 15.08 19.45 -16.15
C LEU A 182 16.38 19.41 -15.33
N HIS A 183 16.64 18.30 -14.66
CA HIS A 183 17.84 18.14 -13.82
C HIS A 183 19.07 17.75 -14.65
N ASP A 184 18.96 16.71 -15.48
CA ASP A 184 20.07 16.15 -16.25
C ASP A 184 20.26 16.90 -17.59
N LYS A 185 19.38 17.85 -17.93
CA LYS A 185 19.37 18.68 -19.15
C LYS A 185 19.55 17.85 -20.42
N ASN A 186 18.69 16.85 -20.60
CA ASN A 186 18.68 16.01 -21.79
C ASN A 186 17.26 15.79 -22.31
N LEU A 187 17.15 15.55 -23.60
CA LEU A 187 15.93 15.15 -24.29
C LEU A 187 15.85 13.63 -24.33
N ARG A 188 14.71 13.08 -23.98
CA ARG A 188 14.36 11.70 -24.28
C ARG A 188 13.20 11.67 -25.24
N LEU A 189 13.49 11.25 -26.46
CA LEU A 189 12.52 11.13 -27.53
C LEU A 189 12.03 9.69 -27.63
N PHE A 190 10.75 9.53 -27.82
CA PHE A 190 10.08 8.24 -27.87
C PHE A 190 9.75 7.89 -29.30
N THR A 191 10.24 6.75 -29.75
CA THR A 191 9.89 6.19 -31.06
C THR A 191 8.67 5.27 -30.90
N ALA A 192 7.55 5.62 -31.53
CA ALA A 192 6.37 4.77 -31.56
C ALA A 192 6.73 3.41 -32.20
N ASN A 193 6.42 2.30 -31.49
CA ASN A 193 6.54 0.90 -31.94
C ASN A 193 7.85 0.13 -31.70
N THR A 194 8.78 0.59 -30.90
CA THR A 194 9.92 -0.25 -30.51
C THR A 194 9.61 -0.99 -29.20
N LYS A 195 9.18 -2.24 -29.30
CA LYS A 195 9.07 -3.16 -28.15
C LYS A 195 10.47 -3.41 -27.58
N GLY A 196 10.81 -2.72 -26.47
CA GLY A 196 12.05 -2.96 -25.74
C GLY A 196 13.31 -2.32 -26.32
N ALA A 197 13.19 -1.35 -27.21
CA ALA A 197 14.34 -0.55 -27.65
C ALA A 197 14.69 0.51 -26.59
N ASP A 198 15.97 0.77 -26.46
CA ASP A 198 16.47 1.90 -25.68
C ASP A 198 15.89 3.19 -26.27
N ASP A 199 15.28 4.01 -25.40
CA ASP A 199 14.84 5.36 -25.76
C ASP A 199 16.03 6.13 -26.32
N GLU A 200 15.82 6.92 -27.34
CA GLU A 200 16.88 7.77 -27.86
C GLU A 200 17.14 8.91 -26.88
N VAL A 201 18.26 8.82 -26.18
CA VAL A 201 18.71 9.86 -25.24
C VAL A 201 19.64 10.81 -26.00
N VAL A 202 19.16 12.03 -26.21
CA VAL A 202 19.97 13.08 -26.81
C VAL A 202 20.42 14.04 -25.73
N SER A 203 21.72 14.00 -25.42
CA SER A 203 22.32 14.97 -24.52
C SER A 203 22.47 16.31 -25.28
N ILE A 204 21.94 17.37 -24.70
CA ILE A 204 22.00 18.73 -25.22
C ILE A 204 22.73 19.63 -24.24
N SER A 205 23.56 20.52 -24.72
CA SER A 205 24.22 21.49 -23.85
C SER A 205 23.30 22.64 -23.46
N ASN A 206 22.38 22.99 -24.36
CA ASN A 206 21.42 24.06 -24.18
C ASN A 206 20.16 23.79 -25.01
N LEU A 207 18.98 24.17 -24.51
CA LEU A 207 17.73 24.13 -25.28
C LEU A 207 17.74 24.99 -26.56
N ASN A 208 18.66 25.94 -26.65
CA ASN A 208 18.85 26.78 -27.87
C ASN A 208 19.72 26.11 -28.92
N ASP A 209 20.24 24.90 -28.68
CA ASP A 209 21.03 24.18 -29.69
C ASP A 209 20.16 23.89 -30.93
N ALA A 210 20.75 24.03 -32.12
CA ALA A 210 20.05 23.81 -33.40
C ALA A 210 19.47 22.39 -33.49
N VAL A 211 20.12 21.41 -32.87
CA VAL A 211 19.68 20.02 -32.84
C VAL A 211 18.28 19.86 -32.20
N VAL A 212 17.91 20.76 -31.29
CA VAL A 212 16.57 20.74 -30.67
C VAL A 212 15.49 21.05 -31.69
N ASN A 213 15.73 22.04 -32.53
CA ASN A 213 14.80 22.39 -33.63
C ASN A 213 14.74 21.28 -34.69
N GLU A 214 15.88 20.64 -35.00
CA GLU A 214 15.93 19.52 -35.96
C GLU A 214 15.11 18.32 -35.46
N LEU A 215 15.16 18.01 -34.15
CA LEU A 215 14.49 16.87 -33.54
C LEU A 215 12.99 17.11 -33.30
N LEU A 216 12.62 18.30 -32.83
CA LEU A 216 11.25 18.60 -32.39
C LEU A 216 10.43 19.35 -33.45
N GLY A 217 11.08 20.08 -34.36
CA GLY A 217 10.49 21.12 -35.16
C GLY A 217 10.47 22.46 -34.42
N GLU A 218 10.49 23.59 -35.17
CA GLU A 218 10.64 24.94 -34.62
C GLU A 218 9.54 25.26 -33.57
N LYS A 219 8.28 24.99 -33.90
CA LYS A 219 7.12 25.27 -33.03
C LYS A 219 7.21 24.55 -31.66
N ASP A 220 7.51 23.26 -31.67
CA ASP A 220 7.53 22.47 -30.42
C ASP A 220 8.79 22.79 -29.61
N ALA A 221 9.90 23.13 -30.28
CA ALA A 221 11.11 23.56 -29.61
C ALA A 221 10.93 24.91 -28.90
N ASP A 222 10.26 25.88 -29.54
CA ASP A 222 9.96 27.18 -28.95
C ASP A 222 9.00 27.04 -27.77
N GLN A 223 7.94 26.25 -27.90
CA GLN A 223 7.03 25.96 -26.78
C GLN A 223 7.75 25.31 -25.60
N LEU A 224 8.66 24.37 -25.87
CA LEU A 224 9.45 23.74 -24.81
C LEU A 224 10.35 24.74 -24.08
N ARG A 225 10.97 25.69 -24.80
CA ARG A 225 11.79 26.75 -24.20
C ARG A 225 10.99 27.65 -23.29
N GLU A 226 9.84 28.13 -23.76
CA GLU A 226 8.92 28.95 -22.97
C GLU A 226 8.45 28.22 -21.71
N ASP A 227 8.01 26.98 -21.87
CA ASP A 227 7.53 26.17 -20.73
C ASP A 227 8.64 25.95 -19.69
N VAL A 228 9.86 25.60 -20.13
CA VAL A 228 11.00 25.34 -19.25
C VAL A 228 11.45 26.61 -18.53
N GLU A 229 11.45 27.77 -19.19
CA GLU A 229 11.77 29.05 -18.56
C GLU A 229 10.79 29.37 -17.43
N LEU A 230 9.49 29.16 -17.66
CA LEU A 230 8.46 29.34 -16.64
C LEU A 230 8.65 28.38 -15.46
N VAL A 231 8.90 27.09 -15.73
CA VAL A 231 9.06 26.06 -14.69
C VAL A 231 10.32 26.33 -13.86
N ASP A 232 11.46 26.64 -14.49
CA ASP A 232 12.71 26.96 -13.79
C ASP A 232 12.57 28.25 -12.95
N GLY A 233 11.81 29.23 -13.44
CA GLY A 233 11.54 30.48 -12.71
C GLY A 233 10.70 30.28 -11.45
N VAL A 234 9.81 29.30 -11.43
CA VAL A 234 8.90 29.02 -10.30
C VAL A 234 9.52 28.03 -9.31
N HIS A 235 10.13 26.95 -9.80
CA HIS A 235 10.50 25.80 -8.94
C HIS A 235 11.99 25.74 -8.58
N GLY A 236 12.88 26.32 -9.37
CA GLY A 236 14.34 26.32 -9.13
C GLY A 236 14.94 24.91 -9.07
N VAL A 237 15.79 24.64 -8.06
CA VAL A 237 16.44 23.33 -7.86
C VAL A 237 15.77 22.56 -6.74
N LEU A 238 15.51 21.28 -6.96
CA LEU A 238 14.92 20.40 -5.91
C LEU A 238 15.82 20.34 -4.67
N ASN A 239 15.24 20.72 -3.53
CA ASN A 239 15.85 20.46 -2.23
C ASN A 239 15.50 19.04 -1.77
N ALA A 240 16.50 18.18 -1.67
CA ALA A 240 16.31 16.80 -1.22
C ALA A 240 15.79 16.70 0.22
N ASP A 241 16.15 17.61 1.11
CA ASP A 241 15.67 17.61 2.49
C ASP A 241 14.18 17.94 2.58
N ASP A 242 13.66 18.83 1.74
CA ASP A 242 12.23 19.15 1.67
C ASP A 242 11.42 17.96 1.11
N TYR A 243 11.98 17.21 0.14
CA TYR A 243 11.37 15.96 -0.31
C TYR A 243 11.34 14.92 0.80
N LEU A 244 12.47 14.70 1.50
CA LEU A 244 12.54 13.74 2.61
C LEU A 244 11.67 14.13 3.80
N ALA A 245 11.37 15.40 3.97
CA ALA A 245 10.45 15.93 4.96
C ALA A 245 8.98 15.94 4.50
N ALA A 246 8.67 15.35 3.33
CA ALA A 246 7.34 15.29 2.71
C ALA A 246 6.69 16.66 2.45
N LYS A 247 7.48 17.73 2.29
CA LYS A 247 7.01 19.09 1.98
C LYS A 247 6.87 19.32 0.48
N VAL A 248 7.73 18.67 -0.31
CA VAL A 248 7.79 18.82 -1.76
C VAL A 248 7.73 17.43 -2.40
N ALA A 249 6.97 17.28 -3.48
CA ALA A 249 6.89 16.06 -4.27
C ALA A 249 7.53 16.25 -5.65
N PRO A 250 8.60 15.51 -5.99
CA PRO A 250 9.12 15.44 -7.34
C PRO A 250 8.07 14.91 -8.31
N VAL A 251 7.92 15.53 -9.51
CA VAL A 251 6.92 15.17 -10.51
C VAL A 251 7.59 14.67 -11.78
N PHE A 252 7.08 13.55 -12.28
CA PHE A 252 7.47 12.98 -13.56
C PHE A 252 6.26 12.85 -14.47
N PHE A 253 6.44 13.17 -15.74
CA PHE A 253 5.43 12.98 -16.77
C PHE A 253 5.80 11.79 -17.65
N GLY A 254 4.80 10.99 -18.05
CA GLY A 254 5.07 9.85 -18.89
C GLY A 254 3.84 9.06 -19.35
N SER A 255 4.13 7.93 -19.99
CA SER A 255 3.14 6.93 -20.40
C SER A 255 3.67 5.55 -20.06
N ALA A 256 3.17 4.97 -18.99
CA ALA A 256 3.61 3.65 -18.52
C ALA A 256 3.40 2.56 -19.59
N ILE A 257 2.31 2.60 -20.35
CA ILE A 257 2.05 1.61 -21.40
C ILE A 257 3.11 1.62 -22.50
N ASN A 258 3.65 2.79 -22.82
CA ASN A 258 4.64 3.02 -23.86
C ASN A 258 6.09 3.03 -23.32
N ASN A 259 6.33 2.81 -22.04
CA ASN A 259 7.60 2.92 -21.30
C ASN A 259 8.13 4.34 -21.12
N PHE A 260 7.39 5.37 -21.49
CA PHE A 260 7.86 6.76 -21.55
C PHE A 260 7.93 7.39 -20.16
N GLY A 261 9.07 7.99 -19.80
CA GLY A 261 9.30 8.66 -18.52
C GLY A 261 9.50 7.73 -17.32
N VAL A 262 9.32 6.41 -17.48
CA VAL A 262 9.39 5.43 -16.38
C VAL A 262 10.82 5.22 -15.91
N LYS A 263 11.77 5.10 -16.84
CA LYS A 263 13.19 4.89 -16.54
C LYS A 263 13.80 6.11 -15.85
N GLU A 264 13.44 7.33 -16.30
CA GLU A 264 13.85 8.60 -15.67
C GLU A 264 13.40 8.66 -14.21
N MET A 265 12.14 8.31 -13.97
CA MET A 265 11.61 8.28 -12.61
C MET A 265 12.35 7.25 -11.77
N LEU A 266 12.58 6.03 -12.28
CA LEU A 266 13.28 4.98 -11.53
C LEU A 266 14.75 5.37 -11.25
N ASP A 267 15.45 5.95 -12.23
CA ASP A 267 16.82 6.42 -12.07
C ASP A 267 16.94 7.55 -11.04
N THR A 268 15.99 8.48 -11.06
CA THR A 268 15.93 9.54 -10.05
C THR A 268 15.51 8.99 -8.70
N PHE A 269 14.52 8.09 -8.66
CA PHE A 269 14.06 7.46 -7.43
C PHE A 269 15.21 6.85 -6.63
N ILE A 270 16.06 6.03 -7.24
CA ILE A 270 17.19 5.40 -6.53
C ILE A 270 18.21 6.40 -5.97
N ARG A 271 18.28 7.62 -6.54
CA ARG A 271 19.17 8.70 -6.08
C ARG A 271 18.61 9.45 -4.87
N ILE A 272 17.30 9.80 -4.90
CA ILE A 272 16.68 10.72 -3.93
C ILE A 272 15.82 10.02 -2.88
N ALA A 273 15.31 8.81 -3.15
CA ALA A 273 14.44 8.10 -2.22
C ALA A 273 15.13 7.82 -0.90
N PRO A 274 14.42 7.91 0.22
CA PRO A 274 15.00 7.65 1.54
C PRO A 274 15.53 6.22 1.63
N THR A 275 16.63 6.07 2.35
CA THR A 275 17.04 4.79 2.93
C THR A 275 16.01 4.40 4.00
N PRO A 276 16.02 3.14 4.46
CA PRO A 276 15.16 2.73 5.58
C PRO A 276 15.21 3.70 6.74
N ARG A 277 14.05 4.10 7.27
CA ARG A 277 13.91 5.16 8.28
C ARG A 277 13.73 4.56 9.67
N SER A 278 14.15 5.30 10.68
CA SER A 278 13.85 5.01 12.10
C SER A 278 12.35 4.99 12.36
N ARG A 279 11.89 4.22 13.34
CA ARG A 279 10.48 3.96 13.61
C ARG A 279 10.11 4.22 15.06
N GLU A 280 8.94 4.79 15.28
CA GLU A 280 8.39 4.93 16.63
C GLU A 280 7.88 3.60 17.17
N THR A 281 8.17 3.37 18.46
CA THR A 281 7.67 2.22 19.21
C THR A 281 6.96 2.69 20.48
N SER A 282 6.32 1.77 21.19
CA SER A 282 5.61 2.08 22.44
C SER A 282 6.53 2.62 23.55
N THR A 283 7.84 2.45 23.45
CA THR A 283 8.81 2.83 24.51
C THR A 283 9.83 3.86 24.06
N ARG A 284 10.18 3.90 22.76
CA ARG A 284 11.26 4.76 22.24
C ARG A 284 11.18 4.92 20.72
N ASN A 285 11.95 5.85 20.19
CA ASN A 285 12.24 5.88 18.76
C ASN A 285 13.39 4.91 18.46
N LEU A 286 13.13 3.91 17.61
CA LEU A 286 14.08 2.89 17.21
C LEU A 286 14.98 3.41 16.10
N ASP A 287 16.30 3.38 16.30
CA ASP A 287 17.26 3.72 15.24
C ASP A 287 17.41 2.54 14.27
N VAL A 288 17.26 2.82 12.98
CA VAL A 288 17.40 1.83 11.90
C VAL A 288 18.78 1.15 11.87
N TYR A 289 19.81 1.81 12.39
CA TYR A 289 21.19 1.31 12.41
C TYR A 289 21.54 0.47 13.65
N GLU A 290 20.60 0.19 14.53
CA GLU A 290 20.82 -0.74 15.64
C GLU A 290 21.20 -2.13 15.16
N ASP A 291 22.08 -2.82 15.89
CA ASP A 291 22.60 -4.13 15.49
C ASP A 291 21.61 -5.27 15.74
N LYS A 292 20.70 -5.12 16.72
CA LYS A 292 19.67 -6.09 17.03
C LYS A 292 18.53 -6.05 16.02
N MET A 293 18.09 -7.22 15.57
CA MET A 293 16.96 -7.33 14.67
C MET A 293 15.66 -6.99 15.39
N THR A 294 14.89 -6.13 14.76
CA THR A 294 13.50 -5.85 15.11
C THR A 294 12.65 -5.73 13.85
N GLY A 295 11.38 -6.03 13.98
CA GLY A 295 10.46 -5.91 12.86
C GLY A 295 9.00 -6.13 13.29
N PHE A 296 8.07 -5.74 12.43
CA PHE A 296 6.64 -5.91 12.66
C PHE A 296 5.91 -6.54 11.47
N VAL A 297 4.84 -7.27 11.80
CA VAL A 297 3.95 -7.87 10.82
C VAL A 297 2.92 -6.84 10.37
N PHE A 298 2.96 -6.44 9.10
CA PHE A 298 2.00 -5.49 8.55
C PHE A 298 0.88 -6.14 7.72
N LYS A 299 1.10 -7.39 7.29
CA LYS A 299 0.18 -8.14 6.45
C LYS A 299 0.27 -9.63 6.74
N ILE A 300 -0.86 -10.31 6.63
CA ILE A 300 -0.95 -11.78 6.63
C ILE A 300 -1.73 -12.20 5.38
N HIS A 301 -1.32 -13.29 4.75
CA HIS A 301 -2.03 -13.88 3.64
C HIS A 301 -2.13 -15.40 3.83
N ALA A 302 -3.34 -15.92 3.84
CA ALA A 302 -3.60 -17.36 3.89
C ALA A 302 -3.88 -17.90 2.48
N ASN A 303 -3.54 -19.17 2.27
CA ASN A 303 -3.81 -19.89 1.02
C ASN A 303 -3.20 -19.24 -0.24
N LEU A 304 -2.01 -18.64 -0.12
CA LEU A 304 -1.25 -18.14 -1.26
C LEU A 304 -1.02 -19.25 -2.30
N ASP A 305 -0.78 -20.46 -1.82
CA ASP A 305 -0.83 -21.69 -2.61
C ASP A 305 -2.00 -22.57 -2.13
N LEU A 306 -3.06 -22.67 -2.92
CA LEU A 306 -4.26 -23.47 -2.62
C LEU A 306 -3.95 -24.95 -2.39
N LYS A 307 -2.84 -25.49 -2.95
CA LYS A 307 -2.43 -26.87 -2.79
C LYS A 307 -1.81 -27.14 -1.42
N HIS A 308 -1.13 -26.16 -0.84
CA HIS A 308 -0.39 -26.29 0.41
C HIS A 308 -1.08 -25.63 1.61
N ARG A 309 -2.14 -24.83 1.38
CA ARG A 309 -2.86 -24.08 2.44
C ARG A 309 -1.93 -23.29 3.35
N ASP A 310 -0.95 -22.64 2.73
CA ASP A 310 0.07 -21.84 3.41
C ASP A 310 -0.57 -20.61 4.05
N ARG A 311 -0.11 -20.24 5.25
CA ARG A 311 -0.34 -18.92 5.82
C ARG A 311 1.01 -18.24 5.99
N ILE A 312 1.13 -17.02 5.49
CA ILE A 312 2.38 -16.26 5.48
C ILE A 312 2.14 -14.92 6.14
N ALA A 313 2.95 -14.60 7.14
CA ALA A 313 3.05 -13.30 7.75
C ALA A 313 4.17 -12.50 7.08
N PHE A 314 3.88 -11.28 6.60
CA PHE A 314 4.84 -10.38 6.00
C PHE A 314 5.42 -9.47 7.08
N LEU A 315 6.70 -9.69 7.37
CA LEU A 315 7.47 -8.96 8.36
C LEU A 315 8.29 -7.85 7.69
N ARG A 316 8.10 -6.60 8.10
CA ARG A 316 9.00 -5.49 7.78
C ARG A 316 10.16 -5.49 8.77
N ILE A 317 11.40 -5.61 8.30
CA ILE A 317 12.59 -5.47 9.14
C ILE A 317 12.87 -3.98 9.37
N CYS A 318 12.98 -3.56 10.64
CA CYS A 318 13.15 -2.17 11.03
C CYS A 318 14.56 -1.83 11.52
N SER A 319 15.28 -2.79 12.09
CA SER A 319 16.69 -2.67 12.49
C SER A 319 17.42 -3.99 12.38
N GLY A 320 18.73 -3.96 12.41
CA GLY A 320 19.61 -5.13 12.49
C GLY A 320 19.56 -6.05 11.28
N LYS A 321 19.80 -7.33 11.52
CA LYS A 321 19.86 -8.40 10.53
C LYS A 321 18.98 -9.58 10.95
N PHE A 322 18.01 -9.93 10.13
CA PHE A 322 17.28 -11.19 10.22
C PHE A 322 18.14 -12.32 9.65
N GLU A 323 18.23 -13.44 10.35
CA GLU A 323 18.99 -14.63 9.94
C GLU A 323 18.10 -15.88 10.03
N ARG A 324 18.14 -16.68 8.99
CA ARG A 324 17.46 -17.97 8.94
C ARG A 324 17.91 -18.86 10.10
N ASN A 325 16.98 -19.61 10.69
CA ASN A 325 17.23 -20.53 11.81
C ASN A 325 17.68 -19.88 13.13
N LYS A 326 17.68 -18.55 13.25
CA LYS A 326 17.89 -17.84 14.51
C LYS A 326 16.56 -17.69 15.27
N TYR A 327 16.63 -17.65 16.59
CA TYR A 327 15.48 -17.39 17.45
C TYR A 327 15.22 -15.91 17.57
N TYR A 328 13.94 -15.53 17.50
CA TYR A 328 13.44 -14.17 17.71
C TYR A 328 12.30 -14.18 18.71
N HIS A 329 12.31 -13.23 19.61
CA HIS A 329 11.27 -13.05 20.62
C HIS A 329 10.00 -12.47 19.95
N HIS A 330 8.90 -13.19 20.08
CA HIS A 330 7.57 -12.74 19.66
C HIS A 330 6.90 -12.06 20.86
N VAL A 331 6.89 -10.72 20.87
CA VAL A 331 6.51 -9.90 22.02
C VAL A 331 5.12 -10.25 22.57
N ARG A 332 4.07 -10.29 21.72
CA ARG A 332 2.70 -10.59 22.18
C ARG A 332 2.54 -12.00 22.76
N LEU A 333 3.25 -12.98 22.27
CA LEU A 333 3.14 -14.36 22.72
C LEU A 333 4.12 -14.70 23.85
N ASP A 334 5.04 -13.80 24.17
CA ASP A 334 6.14 -14.02 25.12
C ASP A 334 6.86 -15.35 24.85
N LYS A 335 7.29 -15.55 23.58
CA LYS A 335 7.92 -16.78 23.11
C LYS A 335 8.97 -16.53 22.07
N ASP A 336 10.04 -17.31 22.14
CA ASP A 336 11.07 -17.35 21.10
C ASP A 336 10.64 -18.28 19.98
N ILE A 337 10.64 -17.76 18.75
CA ILE A 337 10.26 -18.47 17.53
C ILE A 337 11.44 -18.50 16.56
N ARG A 338 11.62 -19.64 15.87
CA ARG A 338 12.63 -19.84 14.86
C ARG A 338 12.00 -20.11 13.51
N PHE A 339 12.56 -19.50 12.46
CA PHE A 339 12.07 -19.63 11.10
C PHE A 339 13.05 -20.39 10.22
N SER A 340 12.66 -21.58 9.76
CA SER A 340 13.49 -22.45 8.91
C SER A 340 13.38 -22.11 7.42
N ASN A 341 12.27 -21.53 6.99
CA ASN A 341 11.99 -21.18 5.60
C ASN A 341 11.44 -19.76 5.49
N PRO A 342 12.26 -18.71 5.73
CA PRO A 342 11.86 -17.34 5.44
C PRO A 342 11.90 -17.10 3.93
N TYR A 343 10.97 -16.29 3.40
CA TYR A 343 10.80 -16.08 1.97
C TYR A 343 11.01 -14.62 1.58
N SER A 344 11.65 -14.41 0.44
CA SER A 344 11.52 -13.22 -0.40
C SER A 344 10.50 -13.48 -1.50
N PHE A 345 9.88 -12.43 -2.02
CA PHE A 345 8.76 -12.53 -2.94
C PHE A 345 9.01 -11.80 -4.26
N MET A 346 8.51 -12.43 -5.33
CA MET A 346 8.23 -11.80 -6.60
C MET A 346 6.73 -12.06 -6.90
N ALA A 347 5.87 -11.27 -6.29
CA ALA A 347 4.42 -11.47 -6.27
C ALA A 347 4.04 -12.87 -5.75
N ARG A 348 3.63 -13.80 -6.61
CA ARG A 348 3.26 -15.17 -6.22
C ARG A 348 4.46 -16.07 -6.00
N ASP A 349 5.54 -15.82 -6.72
CA ASP A 349 6.74 -16.64 -6.63
C ASP A 349 7.52 -16.32 -5.36
N LYS A 350 7.96 -17.36 -4.65
CA LYS A 350 8.69 -17.25 -3.39
C LYS A 350 10.02 -17.99 -3.44
N SER A 351 11.05 -17.37 -2.90
CA SER A 351 12.38 -17.97 -2.73
C SER A 351 12.82 -17.91 -1.28
N ILE A 352 13.46 -18.99 -0.81
CA ILE A 352 14.02 -19.03 0.55
C ILE A 352 15.24 -18.12 0.60
N ILE A 353 15.33 -17.33 1.68
CA ILE A 353 16.47 -16.44 1.96
C ILE A 353 17.17 -16.86 3.23
N ASP A 354 18.48 -16.61 3.31
CA ASP A 354 19.28 -16.88 4.51
C ASP A 354 19.37 -15.67 5.43
N ASP A 355 19.33 -14.47 4.87
CA ASP A 355 19.37 -13.22 5.63
C ASP A 355 18.54 -12.11 4.99
N ALA A 356 18.17 -11.11 5.82
CA ALA A 356 17.53 -9.87 5.42
C ALA A 356 17.93 -8.75 6.39
N TYR A 357 17.83 -7.49 5.95
CA TYR A 357 18.29 -6.33 6.72
C TYR A 357 17.18 -5.28 6.86
N ALA A 358 17.40 -4.31 7.74
CA ALA A 358 16.46 -3.20 7.86
C ALA A 358 16.12 -2.62 6.48
N GLY A 359 14.84 -2.49 6.20
CA GLY A 359 14.31 -2.10 4.90
C GLY A 359 13.70 -3.25 4.09
N ASP A 360 14.07 -4.50 4.38
CA ASP A 360 13.52 -5.67 3.67
C ASP A 360 12.13 -6.07 4.21
N VAL A 361 11.39 -6.76 3.34
CA VAL A 361 10.15 -7.45 3.69
C VAL A 361 10.37 -8.95 3.56
N VAL A 362 10.11 -9.68 4.63
CA VAL A 362 10.33 -11.13 4.73
C VAL A 362 8.99 -11.83 4.96
N GLY A 363 8.71 -12.88 4.19
CA GLY A 363 7.58 -13.75 4.47
C GLY A 363 7.95 -14.85 5.46
N LEU A 364 7.19 -14.96 6.53
CA LEU A 364 7.34 -15.97 7.55
C LEU A 364 6.19 -16.96 7.47
N PHE A 365 6.51 -18.26 7.44
CA PHE A 365 5.48 -19.29 7.53
C PHE A 365 4.77 -19.19 8.88
N ASP A 366 3.46 -19.12 8.86
CA ASP A 366 2.62 -18.94 10.04
C ASP A 366 1.67 -20.14 10.22
N THR A 367 1.66 -20.71 11.41
CA THR A 367 0.74 -21.79 11.80
C THR A 367 -0.60 -21.26 12.36
N GLY A 368 -0.85 -19.95 12.30
CA GLY A 368 -2.05 -19.29 12.81
C GLY A 368 -1.81 -18.47 14.09
N ASN A 369 -0.55 -18.20 14.42
CA ASN A 369 -0.17 -17.49 15.63
C ASN A 369 0.02 -15.98 15.43
N PHE A 370 0.42 -15.56 14.23
CA PHE A 370 0.64 -14.15 13.94
C PHE A 370 -0.64 -13.36 13.80
N LYS A 371 -0.61 -12.13 14.30
CA LYS A 371 -1.59 -11.06 14.03
C LYS A 371 -0.89 -9.87 13.38
N ILE A 372 -1.65 -9.07 12.64
CA ILE A 372 -1.16 -7.79 12.13
C ILE A 372 -0.79 -6.91 13.32
N GLY A 373 0.39 -6.27 13.28
CA GLY A 373 0.95 -5.50 14.38
C GLY A 373 1.89 -6.28 15.30
N ASP A 374 1.97 -7.60 15.18
CA ASP A 374 2.92 -8.39 15.98
C ASP A 374 4.35 -7.97 15.73
N THR A 375 5.11 -7.89 16.81
CA THR A 375 6.50 -7.46 16.83
C THR A 375 7.42 -8.64 17.10
N LEU A 376 8.50 -8.74 16.33
CA LEU A 376 9.62 -9.65 16.57
C LEU A 376 10.87 -8.84 16.92
N THR A 377 11.59 -9.27 17.97
CA THR A 377 12.81 -8.62 18.44
C THR A 377 13.90 -9.62 18.80
N GLU A 378 15.08 -9.12 19.10
CA GLU A 378 16.16 -9.88 19.76
C GLU A 378 16.16 -9.59 21.29
N GLY A 379 14.99 -9.78 21.94
CA GLY A 379 14.87 -9.77 23.42
C GLY A 379 14.51 -8.42 24.02
N GLU A 380 13.86 -7.53 23.28
CA GLU A 380 13.25 -6.31 23.81
C GLU A 380 11.72 -6.40 23.71
N ASP A 381 11.03 -5.85 24.71
CA ASP A 381 9.57 -5.82 24.78
C ASP A 381 9.05 -4.42 24.45
N PHE A 382 8.60 -4.25 23.22
CA PHE A 382 7.89 -3.06 22.72
C PHE A 382 7.01 -3.41 21.53
N TYR A 383 6.14 -2.49 21.14
CA TYR A 383 5.31 -2.59 19.94
C TYR A 383 5.59 -1.43 19.00
N PHE A 384 5.54 -1.69 17.70
CA PHE A 384 5.54 -0.62 16.71
C PHE A 384 4.18 0.08 16.69
N THR A 385 4.18 1.41 16.70
CA THR A 385 2.97 2.24 16.73
C THR A 385 2.49 2.61 15.32
N GLY A 386 1.25 3.11 15.22
CA GLY A 386 0.70 3.66 13.98
C GLY A 386 0.29 2.65 12.91
N ILE A 387 0.04 1.38 13.28
CA ILE A 387 -0.54 0.40 12.37
C ILE A 387 -2.07 0.52 12.46
N PRO A 388 -2.77 0.98 11.39
CA PRO A 388 -4.17 1.31 11.50
C PRO A 388 -5.09 0.08 11.49
N SER A 389 -6.14 0.14 12.30
CA SER A 389 -7.31 -0.73 12.21
C SER A 389 -8.56 0.13 12.36
N PHE A 390 -9.37 0.20 11.30
CA PHE A 390 -10.50 1.11 11.24
C PHE A 390 -11.82 0.40 11.52
N SER A 391 -12.80 1.13 12.08
CA SER A 391 -14.16 0.62 12.20
C SER A 391 -14.79 0.45 10.81
N PRO A 392 -15.44 -0.69 10.55
CA PRO A 392 -16.15 -0.94 9.30
C PRO A 392 -17.28 0.08 9.03
N GLU A 393 -17.66 0.18 7.75
CA GLU A 393 -18.76 1.03 7.30
C GLU A 393 -20.01 0.23 6.90
N ILE A 394 -19.85 -1.06 6.56
CA ILE A 394 -20.93 -1.95 6.13
C ILE A 394 -20.90 -3.21 6.97
N PHE A 395 -22.06 -3.62 7.47
CA PHE A 395 -22.21 -4.78 8.34
C PHE A 395 -23.22 -5.76 7.77
N LYS A 396 -22.83 -7.04 7.69
CA LYS A 396 -23.72 -8.11 7.23
C LYS A 396 -23.64 -9.32 8.15
N GLU A 397 -24.80 -9.92 8.42
CA GLU A 397 -24.90 -11.21 9.09
C GLU A 397 -24.46 -12.33 8.15
N VAL A 398 -23.66 -13.26 8.64
CA VAL A 398 -23.22 -14.43 7.88
C VAL A 398 -24.14 -15.60 8.14
N LEU A 399 -24.82 -16.06 7.09
CA LEU A 399 -25.68 -17.24 7.15
C LEU A 399 -25.00 -18.41 6.41
N ASN A 400 -24.81 -19.50 7.14
CA ASN A 400 -24.28 -20.74 6.58
C ASN A 400 -25.36 -21.46 5.75
N LYS A 401 -25.12 -21.71 4.47
CA LYS A 401 -26.04 -22.47 3.60
C LYS A 401 -25.96 -23.98 3.83
N ASP A 402 -24.85 -24.47 4.35
CA ASP A 402 -24.61 -25.89 4.59
C ASP A 402 -24.18 -26.13 6.04
N PRO A 403 -25.10 -26.57 6.92
CA PRO A 403 -24.77 -26.84 8.32
C PRO A 403 -23.61 -27.84 8.52
N MET A 404 -23.37 -28.74 7.57
CA MET A 404 -22.27 -29.71 7.61
C MET A 404 -20.91 -29.05 7.45
N LYS A 405 -20.85 -27.82 6.95
CA LYS A 405 -19.62 -27.02 6.70
C LYS A 405 -19.36 -25.95 7.76
N THR A 406 -20.03 -26.02 8.92
CA THR A 406 -19.88 -25.00 10.00
C THR A 406 -18.42 -24.81 10.44
N LYS A 407 -17.67 -25.90 10.64
CA LYS A 407 -16.25 -25.80 11.04
C LYS A 407 -15.37 -25.15 9.96
N GLN A 408 -15.64 -25.45 8.68
CA GLN A 408 -14.93 -24.86 7.56
C GLN A 408 -15.25 -23.37 7.45
N LEU A 409 -16.51 -22.99 7.63
CA LEU A 409 -16.94 -21.59 7.67
C LEU A 409 -16.27 -20.83 8.80
N GLU A 410 -16.29 -21.33 10.02
CA GLU A 410 -15.64 -20.68 11.17
C GLU A 410 -14.15 -20.49 10.93
N LYS A 411 -13.47 -21.53 10.44
CA LYS A 411 -12.05 -21.45 10.08
C LYS A 411 -11.80 -20.39 9.01
N GLY A 412 -12.63 -20.37 7.96
CA GLY A 412 -12.50 -19.39 6.86
C GLY A 412 -12.72 -17.96 7.34
N LEU A 413 -13.75 -17.72 8.14
CA LEU A 413 -14.04 -16.41 8.71
C LEU A 413 -12.89 -15.90 9.59
N LEU A 414 -12.35 -16.74 10.48
CA LEU A 414 -11.22 -16.37 11.33
C LEU A 414 -9.97 -16.05 10.49
N GLN A 415 -9.63 -16.88 9.52
CA GLN A 415 -8.44 -16.65 8.71
C GLN A 415 -8.55 -15.37 7.85
N LEU A 416 -9.70 -15.13 7.21
CA LEU A 416 -9.94 -13.90 6.44
C LEU A 416 -9.91 -12.64 7.33
N THR A 417 -10.38 -12.75 8.56
CA THR A 417 -10.30 -11.65 9.54
C THR A 417 -8.87 -11.41 10.01
N ASP A 418 -8.09 -12.47 10.21
CA ASP A 418 -6.67 -12.35 10.59
C ASP A 418 -5.82 -11.73 9.48
N GLU A 419 -6.19 -11.96 8.21
CA GLU A 419 -5.61 -11.26 7.06
C GLU A 419 -5.99 -9.77 7.01
N GLY A 420 -7.00 -9.37 7.80
CA GLY A 420 -7.54 -8.01 7.80
C GLY A 420 -8.39 -7.68 6.58
N VAL A 421 -8.91 -8.68 5.86
CA VAL A 421 -9.84 -8.48 4.73
C VAL A 421 -11.18 -7.95 5.25
N ALA A 422 -11.55 -8.32 6.47
CA ALA A 422 -12.78 -7.91 7.15
C ALA A 422 -12.60 -7.96 8.67
N GLN A 423 -13.56 -7.46 9.41
CA GLN A 423 -13.67 -7.63 10.86
C GLN A 423 -14.81 -8.56 11.20
N LEU A 424 -14.59 -9.47 12.15
CA LEU A 424 -15.58 -10.43 12.62
C LEU A 424 -16.07 -10.04 13.99
N PHE A 425 -17.38 -9.94 14.13
CA PHE A 425 -18.06 -9.68 15.38
C PHE A 425 -19.04 -10.79 15.70
N THR A 426 -19.24 -11.05 17.00
CA THR A 426 -20.28 -11.95 17.50
C THR A 426 -21.22 -11.16 18.38
N GLN A 427 -22.48 -11.03 17.97
CA GLN A 427 -23.51 -10.32 18.73
C GLN A 427 -23.95 -11.14 19.95
N HIS A 428 -24.05 -10.52 21.13
CA HIS A 428 -24.42 -11.21 22.37
C HIS A 428 -25.87 -11.73 22.35
N GLY A 429 -26.81 -10.95 21.83
CA GLY A 429 -28.24 -11.25 21.82
C GLY A 429 -28.69 -12.27 20.77
N GLY A 430 -27.94 -13.34 20.48
CA GLY A 430 -28.33 -14.34 19.48
C GLY A 430 -27.17 -15.09 18.86
N ASN A 431 -25.97 -14.83 19.31
CA ASN A 431 -24.71 -15.44 18.83
C ASN A 431 -24.50 -15.33 17.30
N LYS A 432 -25.06 -14.26 16.71
CA LYS A 432 -24.96 -14.00 15.28
C LYS A 432 -23.54 -13.61 14.90
N LYS A 433 -23.03 -14.22 13.83
CA LYS A 433 -21.75 -13.84 13.24
C LYS A 433 -21.97 -12.68 12.26
N ILE A 434 -21.28 -11.59 12.50
CA ILE A 434 -21.38 -10.35 11.71
C ILE A 434 -20.01 -10.07 11.11
N ILE A 435 -19.99 -9.87 9.80
CA ILE A 435 -18.81 -9.36 9.09
C ILE A 435 -18.98 -7.86 8.87
N GLY A 436 -17.95 -7.12 9.24
CA GLY A 436 -17.81 -5.70 8.96
C GLY A 436 -16.74 -5.46 7.89
N CYS A 437 -17.08 -4.67 6.87
CA CYS A 437 -16.19 -4.30 5.77
C CYS A 437 -16.26 -2.79 5.51
N VAL A 438 -15.27 -2.27 4.76
CA VAL A 438 -15.27 -0.87 4.30
C VAL A 438 -16.16 -0.70 3.06
N GLY A 439 -16.23 -1.72 2.18
CA GLY A 439 -17.00 -1.64 0.95
C GLY A 439 -17.67 -2.94 0.53
N GLU A 440 -18.61 -2.84 -0.40
CA GLU A 440 -19.44 -3.97 -0.89
C GLU A 440 -18.62 -5.05 -1.58
N LEU A 441 -17.60 -4.66 -2.34
CA LEU A 441 -16.77 -5.60 -3.10
C LEU A 441 -16.00 -6.57 -2.19
N GLN A 442 -15.67 -6.17 -0.96
CA GLN A 442 -15.05 -7.07 0.01
C GLN A 442 -15.95 -8.27 0.35
N PHE A 443 -17.27 -8.08 0.45
CA PHE A 443 -18.19 -9.19 0.69
C PHE A 443 -18.21 -10.19 -0.47
N GLU A 444 -18.12 -9.73 -1.72
CA GLU A 444 -18.01 -10.62 -2.88
C GLU A 444 -16.71 -11.44 -2.83
N VAL A 445 -15.60 -10.78 -2.49
CA VAL A 445 -14.30 -11.44 -2.34
C VAL A 445 -14.34 -12.48 -1.21
N ILE A 446 -14.90 -12.11 -0.06
CA ILE A 446 -15.05 -13.02 1.09
C ILE A 446 -15.93 -14.23 0.71
N GLN A 447 -17.06 -14.01 0.05
CA GLN A 447 -17.95 -15.07 -0.40
C GLN A 447 -17.26 -16.02 -1.38
N TYR A 448 -16.54 -15.46 -2.35
CA TYR A 448 -15.75 -16.23 -3.32
C TYR A 448 -14.67 -17.08 -2.61
N ARG A 449 -13.89 -16.47 -1.71
CA ARG A 449 -12.82 -17.15 -0.98
C ARG A 449 -13.36 -18.23 -0.03
N LEU A 450 -14.46 -17.96 0.70
CA LEU A 450 -15.10 -18.96 1.56
C LEU A 450 -15.54 -20.19 0.77
N LEU A 451 -16.08 -20.00 -0.43
CA LEU A 451 -16.49 -21.10 -1.29
C LEU A 451 -15.30 -21.87 -1.87
N HIS A 452 -14.34 -21.18 -2.47
CA HIS A 452 -13.27 -21.82 -3.25
C HIS A 452 -12.10 -22.32 -2.40
N GLU A 453 -11.78 -21.63 -1.31
CA GLU A 453 -10.65 -21.99 -0.44
C GLU A 453 -11.08 -22.92 0.72
N TYR A 454 -12.30 -22.72 1.26
CA TYR A 454 -12.77 -23.44 2.44
C TYR A 454 -13.94 -24.40 2.16
N GLY A 455 -14.54 -24.33 0.97
CA GLY A 455 -15.70 -25.14 0.59
C GLY A 455 -16.97 -24.77 1.36
N ALA A 456 -17.05 -23.55 1.93
CA ALA A 456 -18.18 -23.07 2.72
C ALA A 456 -19.01 -22.07 1.90
N SER A 457 -20.30 -22.39 1.69
CA SER A 457 -21.23 -21.51 0.98
C SER A 457 -22.01 -20.66 1.97
N VAL A 458 -22.04 -19.33 1.75
CA VAL A 458 -22.70 -18.38 2.66
C VAL A 458 -23.67 -17.46 1.91
N VAL A 459 -24.60 -16.87 2.67
CA VAL A 459 -25.40 -15.70 2.29
C VAL A 459 -25.12 -14.59 3.28
N PHE A 460 -25.07 -13.37 2.78
CA PHE A 460 -24.95 -12.18 3.60
C PHE A 460 -26.29 -11.43 3.67
N ASN A 461 -26.77 -11.18 4.89
CA ASN A 461 -27.93 -10.33 5.15
C ASN A 461 -27.46 -8.97 5.67
N ASN A 462 -27.91 -7.89 5.03
CA ASN A 462 -27.56 -6.53 5.46
C ASN A 462 -28.07 -6.26 6.87
N LEU A 463 -27.24 -5.61 7.68
CA LEU A 463 -27.59 -5.14 9.01
C LEU A 463 -27.52 -3.60 9.06
N PRO A 464 -28.47 -2.95 9.75
CA PRO A 464 -28.56 -1.49 9.80
C PRO A 464 -27.65 -0.91 10.88
N PHE A 465 -26.35 -1.23 10.83
CA PHE A 465 -25.36 -0.64 11.72
C PHE A 465 -24.54 0.41 10.97
N TYR A 466 -24.27 1.51 11.67
CA TYR A 466 -23.48 2.65 11.19
C TYR A 466 -21.99 2.50 11.49
N LYS A 467 -21.67 2.12 12.75
CA LYS A 467 -20.29 1.96 13.23
C LYS A 467 -20.19 0.90 14.31
N ALA A 468 -19.03 0.25 14.40
CA ALA A 468 -18.61 -0.53 15.55
C ALA A 468 -17.67 0.30 16.41
N CYS A 469 -17.91 0.32 17.72
CA CYS A 469 -17.06 1.02 18.69
C CYS A 469 -16.59 0.03 19.74
N TRP A 470 -15.28 -0.03 19.98
CA TRP A 470 -14.74 -0.74 21.12
C TRP A 470 -15.01 0.05 22.39
N LEU A 471 -15.39 -0.63 23.45
CA LEU A 471 -15.77 -0.01 24.70
C LEU A 471 -14.68 -0.18 25.75
N SER A 472 -14.37 0.89 26.47
CA SER A 472 -13.56 0.85 27.69
C SER A 472 -14.20 1.69 28.79
N SER A 473 -13.90 1.36 30.04
CA SER A 473 -14.32 2.14 31.21
C SER A 473 -13.36 1.92 32.36
N LYS A 474 -13.11 2.95 33.14
CA LYS A 474 -12.36 2.87 34.40
C LYS A 474 -13.14 2.09 35.48
N ASP A 475 -14.47 2.00 35.34
CA ASP A 475 -15.35 1.23 36.21
C ASP A 475 -15.97 0.03 35.46
N PRO A 476 -15.48 -1.21 35.68
CA PRO A 476 -16.01 -2.40 35.01
C PRO A 476 -17.50 -2.63 35.22
N LYS A 477 -18.06 -2.20 36.36
CA LYS A 477 -19.50 -2.36 36.68
C LYS A 477 -20.36 -1.53 35.72
N LYS A 478 -19.93 -0.33 35.40
CA LYS A 478 -20.61 0.54 34.43
C LYS A 478 -20.68 -0.09 33.06
N LEU A 479 -19.58 -0.70 32.62
CA LEU A 479 -19.51 -1.40 31.34
C LEU A 479 -20.45 -2.62 31.32
N GLU A 480 -20.50 -3.37 32.41
CA GLU A 480 -21.41 -4.53 32.56
C GLU A 480 -22.89 -4.10 32.56
N GLU A 481 -23.24 -3.05 33.31
CA GLU A 481 -24.59 -2.46 33.30
C GLU A 481 -25.00 -2.01 31.89
N PHE A 482 -24.16 -1.27 31.21
CA PHE A 482 -24.40 -0.81 29.83
C PHE A 482 -24.64 -2.00 28.90
N SER A 483 -23.81 -3.04 28.99
CA SER A 483 -23.93 -4.27 28.22
C SER A 483 -25.29 -4.97 28.42
N ARG A 484 -25.78 -5.03 29.66
CA ARG A 484 -27.09 -5.63 29.98
C ARG A 484 -28.24 -4.83 29.38
N PHE A 485 -28.19 -3.51 29.42
CA PHE A 485 -29.24 -2.65 28.86
C PHE A 485 -29.26 -2.63 27.33
N LYS A 486 -28.11 -2.83 26.68
CA LYS A 486 -27.92 -2.71 25.22
C LYS A 486 -27.63 -4.03 24.51
N GLN A 487 -28.09 -5.17 25.04
CA GLN A 487 -27.75 -6.52 24.57
C GLN A 487 -27.83 -6.71 23.05
N MET A 488 -28.81 -6.08 22.37
CA MET A 488 -28.99 -6.17 20.93
C MET A 488 -27.93 -5.38 20.14
N ASN A 489 -27.23 -4.47 20.79
CA ASN A 489 -26.20 -3.64 20.17
C ASN A 489 -24.80 -3.98 20.70
N ILE A 490 -24.70 -4.87 21.66
CA ILE A 490 -23.42 -5.33 22.22
C ILE A 490 -23.00 -6.63 21.55
N GLY A 491 -21.72 -6.74 21.30
CA GLY A 491 -21.07 -7.94 20.80
C GLY A 491 -19.63 -8.01 21.27
N ALA A 492 -18.92 -8.97 20.74
CA ALA A 492 -17.48 -9.11 20.90
C ALA A 492 -16.80 -9.18 19.53
N ASP A 493 -15.59 -8.63 19.44
CA ASP A 493 -14.73 -8.88 18.29
C ASP A 493 -14.15 -10.32 18.35
N LYS A 494 -13.31 -10.68 17.39
CA LYS A 494 -12.69 -12.02 17.33
C LYS A 494 -11.79 -12.35 18.52
N ASP A 495 -11.29 -11.32 19.22
CA ASP A 495 -10.38 -11.44 20.37
C ASP A 495 -11.13 -11.38 21.71
N GLY A 496 -12.47 -11.23 21.66
CA GLY A 496 -13.34 -11.20 22.82
C GLY A 496 -13.56 -9.81 23.43
N HIS A 497 -13.05 -8.76 22.83
CA HIS A 497 -13.24 -7.39 23.31
C HIS A 497 -14.66 -6.91 23.05
N MET A 498 -15.23 -6.25 24.05
CA MET A 498 -16.60 -5.75 23.97
C MET A 498 -16.72 -4.62 22.95
N ILE A 499 -17.71 -4.74 22.07
CA ILE A 499 -18.05 -3.72 21.09
C ILE A 499 -19.49 -3.27 21.23
N TYR A 500 -19.73 -2.01 20.84
CA TYR A 500 -21.06 -1.44 20.63
C TYR A 500 -21.30 -1.23 19.14
N LEU A 501 -22.38 -1.81 18.61
CA LEU A 501 -22.83 -1.66 17.22
C LEU A 501 -23.85 -0.54 17.15
N ALA A 502 -23.41 0.65 16.78
CA ALA A 502 -24.25 1.83 16.68
C ALA A 502 -25.14 1.78 15.42
N GLN A 503 -26.44 2.07 15.55
CA GLN A 503 -27.38 2.09 14.41
C GLN A 503 -27.31 3.37 13.61
N SER A 504 -26.92 4.50 14.23
CA SER A 504 -26.70 5.78 13.58
C SER A 504 -25.73 6.64 14.38
N GLU A 505 -25.24 7.71 13.76
CA GLU A 505 -24.40 8.70 14.42
C GLU A 505 -25.13 9.39 15.58
N TRP A 506 -26.42 9.68 15.41
CA TRP A 506 -27.25 10.27 16.45
C TRP A 506 -27.35 9.37 17.70
N TYR A 507 -27.62 8.05 17.50
CA TYR A 507 -27.65 7.10 18.60
C TYR A 507 -26.29 7.01 19.30
N LEU A 508 -25.19 6.96 18.53
CA LEU A 508 -23.86 6.91 19.11
C LEU A 508 -23.56 8.13 19.98
N ASN A 509 -23.86 9.34 19.48
CA ASN A 509 -23.65 10.56 20.25
C ASN A 509 -24.55 10.65 21.48
N THR A 510 -25.77 10.15 21.40
CA THR A 510 -26.67 10.04 22.55
C THR A 510 -26.11 9.10 23.61
N GLU A 511 -25.61 7.92 23.22
CA GLU A 511 -25.02 6.97 24.18
C GLU A 511 -23.74 7.53 24.82
N LYS A 512 -22.90 8.23 24.09
CA LYS A 512 -21.71 8.92 24.63
C LYS A 512 -22.09 9.96 25.68
N THR A 513 -23.16 10.73 25.42
CA THR A 513 -23.63 11.77 26.35
C THR A 513 -24.24 11.17 27.62
N ASN A 514 -25.01 10.07 27.48
CA ASN A 514 -25.69 9.43 28.58
C ASN A 514 -24.77 8.56 29.46
N ASN A 515 -23.62 8.15 28.93
CA ASN A 515 -22.67 7.27 29.59
C ASN A 515 -21.25 7.87 29.58
N PRO A 516 -21.00 8.99 30.28
CA PRO A 516 -19.72 9.68 30.25
C PRO A 516 -18.55 8.87 30.84
N ASP A 517 -18.86 7.83 31.61
CA ASP A 517 -17.86 6.91 32.20
C ASP A 517 -17.42 5.80 31.21
N ILE A 518 -18.04 5.72 30.02
CA ILE A 518 -17.71 4.76 28.97
C ILE A 518 -17.08 5.48 27.80
N GLU A 519 -15.91 5.02 27.41
CA GLU A 519 -15.21 5.51 26.22
C GLU A 519 -15.56 4.64 25.01
N PHE A 520 -15.88 5.30 23.87
CA PHE A 520 -16.24 4.68 22.60
C PHE A 520 -15.15 4.94 21.58
N HIS A 521 -14.38 3.93 21.24
CA HIS A 521 -13.22 4.03 20.37
C HIS A 521 -13.51 3.48 18.97
N PHE A 522 -13.00 4.14 17.94
CA PHE A 522 -13.20 3.74 16.54
C PHE A 522 -12.08 2.86 15.99
N THR A 523 -11.06 2.60 16.80
CA THR A 523 -9.91 1.77 16.46
C THR A 523 -9.71 0.69 17.52
N SER A 524 -9.14 -0.46 17.16
CA SER A 524 -8.85 -1.56 18.08
C SER A 524 -7.53 -1.43 18.86
N GLU A 525 -6.79 -0.31 18.69
CA GLU A 525 -5.48 -0.11 19.34
C GLU A 525 -5.53 0.11 20.86
N ILE A 526 -6.72 0.19 21.45
CA ILE A 526 -6.98 0.61 22.82
C ILE A 526 -6.48 -0.35 23.88
N HIS A 527 -6.20 -1.59 23.52
CA HIS A 527 -5.98 -2.65 24.49
C HIS A 527 -4.54 -2.79 24.99
N LYS A 528 -3.69 -1.77 24.76
CA LYS A 528 -2.30 -1.77 25.23
C LYS A 528 -2.08 -1.10 26.59
N GLU A 529 -3.10 -0.47 27.18
CA GLU A 529 -2.95 0.30 28.43
C GLU A 529 -3.53 -0.37 29.69
N THR A 530 -4.08 -1.56 29.61
CA THR A 530 -4.65 -2.22 30.80
C THR A 530 -4.20 -3.69 30.89
N VAL A 531 -2.97 -3.90 31.33
CA VAL A 531 -2.56 -5.04 32.15
C VAL A 531 -1.76 -4.51 33.34
#